data_ed37f3853cd98543ab7ba0aee6a8102c
#
_entry.id   ed37f3853cd98543ab7ba0aee6a8102c
#
_cell.length_a   1.000
_cell.length_b   1.000
_cell.length_c   1.000
_cell.angle_alpha   90.00
_cell.angle_beta   90.00
_cell.angle_gamma   90.00
#
_symmetry.space_group_name_H-M   'P 1'
#
loop_
_entity.id
_entity.type
_entity.pdbx_description
1 polymer ?
#
loop_
_entity_poly.entity_id
_entity_poly.type
_entity_poly.pdbx_seq_one_letter_code
_entity_poly.pdbx_strand_id
1 'polypeptide(L)'
;MELAIIEKKLAMDSRDIAKLTHKRHADVMRDIRDMLEKMGAKMRSSFESTYLDAYGREKPCYKLPHRELLILLTGYSVELRAAVIDRWVYLERHYKTERKKSIETRNTFTDTLSEHGYTKPHEYIQTTQQMKKSLDISHGKKEMTTRELDEVAASEALAKVMINDEQGFNEVNPVCVGAAEIVANAKKQRITA
;
A
#
# COMPACT_ATOMS: atom_id res chain seq x y z
N MET A 1 5.51 10.21 1.76
CA MET A 1 5.95 9.62 0.47
C MET A 1 5.93 8.12 0.60
N GLU A 2 5.31 7.45 -0.31
CA GLU A 2 5.11 5.99 -0.28
C GLU A 2 5.29 5.42 -1.70
N LEU A 3 5.79 4.17 -1.83
CA LEU A 3 5.72 3.44 -3.08
C LEU A 3 4.35 2.79 -3.23
N ALA A 4 3.71 3.03 -4.38
CA ALA A 4 2.48 2.34 -4.77
C ALA A 4 2.83 1.06 -5.55
N ILE A 5 1.88 0.13 -5.64
CA ILE A 5 2.02 -1.05 -6.49
C ILE A 5 1.14 -0.85 -7.72
N ILE A 6 1.77 -0.89 -8.90
CA ILE A 6 1.09 -0.88 -10.19
C ILE A 6 1.48 -2.15 -10.92
N GLU A 7 0.50 -2.87 -11.44
CA GLU A 7 0.73 -4.13 -12.18
C GLU A 7 1.72 -5.07 -11.46
N LYS A 8 1.60 -5.19 -10.13
CA LYS A 8 2.49 -5.97 -9.25
C LYS A 8 3.92 -5.42 -9.14
N LYS A 9 4.17 -4.18 -9.54
CA LYS A 9 5.48 -3.50 -9.41
C LYS A 9 5.37 -2.29 -8.50
N LEU A 10 6.41 -2.04 -7.72
CA LEU A 10 6.53 -0.80 -6.95
C LEU A 10 6.65 0.40 -7.90
N ALA A 11 5.99 1.50 -7.58
CA ALA A 11 6.01 2.71 -8.38
C ALA A 11 6.09 3.98 -7.52
N MET A 12 6.73 5.01 -8.03
CA MET A 12 6.85 6.33 -7.38
C MET A 12 5.92 7.33 -8.04
N ASP A 13 5.23 8.13 -7.22
CA ASP A 13 4.31 9.18 -7.68
C ASP A 13 5.09 10.38 -8.25
N SER A 14 4.60 10.95 -9.33
CA SER A 14 5.20 12.12 -10.00
C SER A 14 5.30 13.35 -9.10
N ARG A 15 4.43 13.48 -8.08
CA ARG A 15 4.50 14.55 -7.08
C ARG A 15 5.71 14.38 -6.15
N ASP A 16 6.05 13.14 -5.82
CA ASP A 16 7.22 12.84 -4.98
C ASP A 16 8.52 13.05 -5.76
N ILE A 17 8.53 12.71 -7.05
CA ILE A 17 9.64 13.07 -7.95
C ILE A 17 9.82 14.58 -7.99
N ALA A 18 8.73 15.36 -8.14
CA ALA A 18 8.78 16.81 -8.18
C ALA A 18 9.36 17.42 -6.88
N LYS A 19 8.94 16.90 -5.71
CA LYS A 19 9.48 17.33 -4.40
C LYS A 19 10.97 17.04 -4.27
N LEU A 20 11.41 15.84 -4.65
CA LEU A 20 12.81 15.40 -4.55
C LEU A 20 13.73 16.17 -5.51
N THR A 21 13.22 16.54 -6.67
CA THR A 21 13.99 17.24 -7.70
C THR A 21 13.84 18.75 -7.64
N HIS A 22 13.04 19.28 -6.69
CA HIS A 22 12.71 20.69 -6.58
C HIS A 22 12.15 21.32 -7.87
N LYS A 23 11.60 20.47 -8.77
CA LYS A 23 10.91 20.90 -9.98
C LYS A 23 9.43 21.13 -9.70
N ARG A 24 8.79 22.00 -10.49
CA ARG A 24 7.32 22.13 -10.47
C ARG A 24 6.70 20.83 -10.97
N HIS A 25 5.63 20.36 -10.33
CA HIS A 25 4.93 19.12 -10.75
C HIS A 25 4.53 19.15 -12.22
N ALA A 26 4.11 20.31 -12.76
CA ALA A 26 3.77 20.47 -14.17
C ALA A 26 4.95 20.17 -15.12
N ASP A 27 6.19 20.54 -14.73
CA ASP A 27 7.38 20.26 -15.53
C ASP A 27 7.72 18.76 -15.50
N VAL A 28 7.62 18.12 -14.34
CA VAL A 28 7.80 16.67 -14.21
C VAL A 28 6.76 15.92 -15.02
N MET A 29 5.50 16.35 -14.99
CA MET A 29 4.41 15.77 -15.80
C MET A 29 4.68 15.89 -17.31
N ARG A 30 5.29 17.00 -17.76
CA ARG A 30 5.71 17.18 -19.15
C ARG A 30 6.88 16.25 -19.49
N ASP A 31 7.93 16.23 -18.67
CA ASP A 31 9.10 15.38 -18.86
C ASP A 31 8.70 13.89 -18.96
N ILE A 32 7.74 13.45 -18.14
CA ILE A 32 7.18 12.08 -18.19
C ILE A 32 6.45 11.84 -19.51
N ARG A 33 5.59 12.75 -19.94
CA ARG A 33 4.85 12.61 -21.21
C ARG A 33 5.78 12.51 -22.39
N ASP A 34 6.78 13.38 -22.45
CA ASP A 34 7.78 13.40 -23.53
C ASP A 34 8.59 12.09 -23.56
N MET A 35 8.94 11.56 -22.38
CA MET A 35 9.60 10.26 -22.26
C MET A 35 8.70 9.12 -22.76
N LEU A 36 7.46 9.06 -22.27
CA LEU A 36 6.51 8.00 -22.65
C LEU A 36 6.14 8.03 -24.13
N GLU A 37 6.07 9.21 -24.75
CA GLU A 37 5.83 9.37 -26.17
C GLU A 37 6.96 8.77 -27.00
N LYS A 38 8.22 9.01 -26.59
CA LYS A 38 9.41 8.42 -27.22
C LYS A 38 9.49 6.90 -27.04
N MET A 39 8.92 6.38 -25.95
CA MET A 39 8.87 4.93 -25.66
C MET A 39 7.72 4.20 -26.37
N GLY A 40 6.76 4.92 -26.95
CA GLY A 40 5.60 4.38 -27.65
C GLY A 40 4.27 4.66 -26.97
N ALA A 41 3.29 5.12 -27.76
CA ALA A 41 2.00 5.64 -27.28
C ALA A 41 1.18 4.69 -26.38
N LYS A 42 1.35 3.36 -26.52
CA LYS A 42 0.61 2.38 -25.71
C LYS A 42 1.00 2.37 -24.23
N MET A 43 2.18 2.93 -23.87
CA MET A 43 2.65 2.93 -22.48
C MET A 43 2.12 4.12 -21.65
N ARG A 44 1.56 5.14 -22.28
CA ARG A 44 1.10 6.35 -21.59
C ARG A 44 -0.02 6.05 -20.59
N SER A 45 -1.06 5.36 -21.00
CA SER A 45 -2.24 5.06 -20.16
C SER A 45 -1.94 4.10 -19.00
N SER A 46 -0.91 3.26 -19.12
CA SER A 46 -0.56 2.28 -18.08
C SER A 46 -0.02 2.91 -16.80
N PHE A 47 0.46 4.16 -16.84
CA PHE A 47 1.07 4.83 -15.69
C PHE A 47 0.28 6.06 -15.22
N GLU A 48 -0.81 6.41 -15.93
CA GLU A 48 -1.69 7.50 -15.54
C GLU A 48 -2.47 7.14 -14.28
N SER A 49 -2.60 8.13 -13.38
CA SER A 49 -3.32 8.01 -12.12
C SER A 49 -3.88 9.37 -11.74
N THR A 50 -4.72 9.41 -10.72
CA THR A 50 -5.25 10.65 -10.16
C THR A 50 -4.91 10.76 -8.68
N TYR A 51 -4.96 11.97 -8.15
CA TYR A 51 -4.90 12.27 -6.72
C TYR A 51 -5.90 13.37 -6.39
N LEU A 52 -6.35 13.42 -5.14
CA LEU A 52 -7.17 14.51 -4.64
C LEU A 52 -6.28 15.66 -4.16
N ASP A 53 -6.56 16.88 -4.64
CA ASP A 53 -5.90 18.09 -4.13
C ASP A 53 -6.47 18.50 -2.76
N ALA A 54 -5.92 19.56 -2.15
CA ALA A 54 -6.37 20.05 -0.85
C ALA A 54 -7.86 20.50 -0.81
N TYR A 55 -8.47 20.69 -1.98
CA TYR A 55 -9.87 21.07 -2.14
C TYR A 55 -10.76 19.88 -2.53
N GLY A 56 -10.24 18.65 -2.47
CA GLY A 56 -10.98 17.43 -2.85
C GLY A 56 -11.19 17.24 -4.37
N ARG A 57 -10.48 17.98 -5.23
CA ARG A 57 -10.61 17.86 -6.69
C ARG A 57 -9.61 16.85 -7.22
N GLU A 58 -10.06 15.99 -8.13
CA GLU A 58 -9.17 15.07 -8.83
C GLU A 58 -8.20 15.82 -9.76
N LYS A 59 -6.92 15.48 -9.64
CA LYS A 59 -5.85 16.00 -10.47
C LYS A 59 -5.03 14.84 -11.04
N PRO A 60 -4.55 14.95 -12.28
CA PRO A 60 -3.74 13.90 -12.89
C PRO A 60 -2.35 13.82 -12.25
N CYS A 61 -1.84 12.61 -12.15
CA CYS A 61 -0.46 12.29 -11.83
C CYS A 61 0.01 11.04 -12.60
N TYR A 62 1.29 10.72 -12.52
CA TYR A 62 1.84 9.46 -12.99
C TYR A 62 2.41 8.67 -11.83
N LYS A 63 2.30 7.35 -11.91
CA LYS A 63 2.99 6.44 -11.01
C LYS A 63 3.97 5.62 -11.83
N LEU A 64 5.25 5.92 -11.69
CA LEU A 64 6.31 5.31 -12.49
C LEU A 64 6.95 4.12 -11.75
N PRO A 65 6.94 2.91 -12.34
CA PRO A 65 7.74 1.79 -11.87
C PRO A 65 9.24 2.10 -11.98
N HIS A 66 10.06 1.27 -11.32
CA HIS A 66 11.50 1.50 -11.19
C HIS A 66 12.23 1.74 -12.54
N ARG A 67 11.91 0.94 -13.56
CA ARG A 67 12.56 1.04 -14.88
C ARG A 67 12.24 2.39 -15.54
N GLU A 68 10.98 2.79 -15.59
CA GLU A 68 10.51 4.03 -16.21
C GLU A 68 11.01 5.25 -15.42
N LEU A 69 11.07 5.14 -14.10
CA LEU A 69 11.68 6.16 -13.24
C LEU A 69 13.16 6.36 -13.59
N LEU A 70 13.94 5.29 -13.70
CA LEU A 70 15.36 5.39 -14.08
C LEU A 70 15.56 6.02 -15.47
N ILE A 71 14.71 5.67 -16.45
CA ILE A 71 14.75 6.30 -17.78
C ILE A 71 14.49 7.81 -17.69
N LEU A 72 13.47 8.23 -16.95
CA LEU A 72 13.18 9.66 -16.72
C LEU A 72 14.40 10.38 -16.14
N LEU A 73 15.06 9.75 -15.16
CA LEU A 73 16.20 10.36 -14.44
C LEU A 73 17.46 10.50 -15.31
N THR A 74 17.58 9.81 -16.45
CA THR A 74 18.74 9.97 -17.34
C THR A 74 18.90 11.40 -17.87
N GLY A 75 17.79 12.16 -17.95
CA GLY A 75 17.78 13.56 -18.35
C GLY A 75 18.05 14.55 -17.21
N TYR A 76 18.25 14.08 -15.96
CA TYR A 76 18.43 14.93 -14.78
C TYR A 76 19.91 15.02 -14.38
N SER A 77 20.28 16.03 -13.58
CA SER A 77 21.63 16.15 -13.03
C SER A 77 21.98 14.96 -12.11
N VAL A 78 23.28 14.74 -11.87
CA VAL A 78 23.75 13.63 -11.03
C VAL A 78 23.17 13.71 -9.62
N GLU A 79 23.11 14.91 -9.06
CA GLU A 79 22.59 15.17 -7.71
C GLU A 79 21.09 14.83 -7.62
N LEU A 80 20.30 15.23 -8.61
CA LEU A 80 18.86 14.94 -8.66
C LEU A 80 18.60 13.44 -8.85
N ARG A 81 19.40 12.77 -9.67
CA ARG A 81 19.33 11.31 -9.83
C ARG A 81 19.63 10.59 -8.52
N ALA A 82 20.70 10.97 -7.83
CA ALA A 82 21.09 10.38 -6.55
C ALA A 82 19.96 10.51 -5.53
N ALA A 83 19.41 11.72 -5.34
CA ALA A 83 18.34 11.97 -4.39
C ALA A 83 17.09 11.08 -4.62
N VAL A 84 16.69 10.89 -5.88
CA VAL A 84 15.53 10.04 -6.23
C VAL A 84 15.85 8.56 -6.04
N ILE A 85 17.04 8.10 -6.44
CA ILE A 85 17.47 6.71 -6.31
C ILE A 85 17.59 6.33 -4.83
N ASP A 86 18.21 7.16 -4.01
CA ASP A 86 18.38 6.92 -2.58
C ASP A 86 17.01 6.83 -1.89
N ARG A 87 16.08 7.70 -2.26
CA ARG A 87 14.72 7.65 -1.75
C ARG A 87 13.98 6.40 -2.18
N TRP A 88 14.15 5.96 -3.44
CA TRP A 88 13.59 4.69 -3.91
C TRP A 88 14.11 3.51 -3.08
N VAL A 89 15.42 3.39 -2.92
CA VAL A 89 16.06 2.30 -2.15
C VAL A 89 15.56 2.28 -0.71
N TYR A 90 15.44 3.45 -0.07
CA TYR A 90 14.88 3.58 1.27
C TYR A 90 13.43 3.04 1.34
N LEU A 91 12.56 3.49 0.43
CA LEU A 91 11.16 3.08 0.40
C LEU A 91 10.98 1.60 0.08
N GLU A 92 11.80 1.06 -0.83
CA GLU A 92 11.78 -0.37 -1.17
C GLU A 92 12.17 -1.25 0.03
N ARG A 93 13.22 -0.85 0.76
CA ARG A 93 13.64 -1.56 1.99
C ARG A 93 12.54 -1.51 3.05
N HIS A 94 11.96 -0.34 3.25
CA HIS A 94 10.86 -0.17 4.20
C HIS A 94 9.66 -1.05 3.83
N TYR A 95 9.24 -1.04 2.57
CA TYR A 95 8.17 -1.89 2.06
C TYR A 95 8.45 -3.39 2.30
N LYS A 96 9.67 -3.84 1.98
CA LYS A 96 10.08 -5.25 2.21
C LYS A 96 10.01 -5.62 3.70
N THR A 97 10.44 -4.72 4.58
CA THR A 97 10.41 -4.94 6.03
C THR A 97 8.99 -5.04 6.55
N GLU A 98 8.11 -4.09 6.20
CA GLU A 98 6.71 -4.10 6.63
C GLU A 98 5.95 -5.31 6.08
N ARG A 99 6.25 -5.69 4.83
CA ARG A 99 5.69 -6.91 4.24
C ARG A 99 6.11 -8.16 5.00
N LYS A 100 7.39 -8.25 5.42
CA LYS A 100 7.88 -9.38 6.24
C LYS A 100 7.14 -9.44 7.58
N LYS A 101 7.06 -8.33 8.32
CA LYS A 101 6.30 -8.22 9.57
C LYS A 101 4.84 -8.64 9.37
N SER A 102 4.18 -8.16 8.31
CA SER A 102 2.80 -8.51 8.00
C SER A 102 2.62 -10.02 7.71
N ILE A 103 3.64 -10.71 7.15
CA ILE A 103 3.60 -12.16 6.96
C ILE A 103 3.74 -12.88 8.31
N GLU A 104 4.66 -12.44 9.15
CA GLU A 104 4.87 -13.01 10.50
C GLU A 104 3.62 -12.85 11.37
N THR A 105 3.03 -11.65 11.41
CA THR A 105 1.77 -11.40 12.12
C THR A 105 0.65 -12.30 11.59
N ARG A 106 0.54 -12.44 10.27
CA ARG A 106 -0.46 -13.32 9.65
C ARG A 106 -0.28 -14.78 10.06
N ASN A 107 0.95 -15.28 10.09
CA ASN A 107 1.22 -16.67 10.48
C ASN A 107 0.78 -16.90 11.94
N THR A 108 1.21 -16.04 12.86
CA THR A 108 0.81 -16.16 14.28
C THR A 108 -0.70 -16.02 14.48
N PHE A 109 -1.37 -15.17 13.69
CA PHE A 109 -2.83 -15.04 13.73
C PHE A 109 -3.54 -16.30 13.23
N THR A 110 -3.06 -16.90 12.11
CA THR A 110 -3.63 -18.16 11.60
C THR A 110 -3.40 -19.33 12.55
N ASP A 111 -2.27 -19.37 13.26
CA ASP A 111 -2.01 -20.37 14.28
C ASP A 111 -3.04 -20.24 15.43
N THR A 112 -3.29 -19.02 15.92
CA THR A 112 -4.34 -18.77 16.91
C THR A 112 -5.73 -19.19 16.42
N LEU A 113 -6.10 -18.87 15.19
CA LEU A 113 -7.38 -19.32 14.63
C LEU A 113 -7.48 -20.86 14.58
N SER A 114 -6.37 -21.56 14.24
CA SER A 114 -6.33 -23.01 14.21
C SER A 114 -6.56 -23.62 15.60
N GLU A 115 -5.99 -23.03 16.64
CA GLU A 115 -6.19 -23.44 18.05
C GLU A 115 -7.66 -23.31 18.47
N HIS A 116 -8.42 -22.36 17.86
CA HIS A 116 -9.84 -22.13 18.11
C HIS A 116 -10.79 -22.84 17.13
N GLY A 117 -10.31 -23.89 16.45
CA GLY A 117 -11.14 -24.78 15.67
C GLY A 117 -11.31 -24.44 14.18
N TYR A 118 -10.54 -23.50 13.65
CA TYR A 118 -10.46 -23.25 12.21
C TYR A 118 -9.68 -24.40 11.54
N THR A 119 -10.34 -25.18 10.70
CA THR A 119 -9.73 -26.35 10.05
C THR A 119 -9.76 -26.28 8.53
N LYS A 120 -10.70 -25.54 7.95
CA LYS A 120 -10.91 -25.48 6.51
C LYS A 120 -10.41 -24.17 5.90
N PRO A 121 -9.75 -24.20 4.74
CA PRO A 121 -9.20 -22.98 4.10
C PRO A 121 -10.22 -21.87 3.90
N HIS A 122 -11.48 -22.19 3.60
CA HIS A 122 -12.51 -21.17 3.37
C HIS A 122 -12.87 -20.37 4.64
N GLU A 123 -12.74 -20.95 5.83
CA GLU A 123 -13.00 -20.28 7.11
C GLU A 123 -12.02 -19.14 7.32
N TYR A 124 -10.72 -19.38 7.11
CA TYR A 124 -9.66 -18.36 7.17
C TYR A 124 -9.88 -17.26 6.11
N ILE A 125 -10.26 -17.66 4.89
CA ILE A 125 -10.52 -16.73 3.79
C ILE A 125 -11.69 -15.82 4.12
N GLN A 126 -12.79 -16.36 4.62
CA GLN A 126 -14.00 -15.61 4.98
C GLN A 126 -13.71 -14.58 6.06
N THR A 127 -13.09 -15.00 7.17
CA THR A 127 -12.69 -14.09 8.26
C THR A 127 -11.80 -12.94 7.75
N THR A 128 -10.78 -13.30 6.96
CA THR A 128 -9.87 -12.29 6.39
C THR A 128 -10.58 -11.33 5.45
N GLN A 129 -11.53 -11.79 4.64
CA GLN A 129 -12.29 -10.92 3.74
C GLN A 129 -13.21 -9.97 4.51
N GLN A 130 -13.83 -10.43 5.59
CA GLN A 130 -14.65 -9.59 6.46
C GLN A 130 -13.81 -8.51 7.15
N MET A 131 -12.66 -8.87 7.72
CA MET A 131 -11.73 -7.90 8.31
C MET A 131 -11.28 -6.84 7.30
N LYS A 132 -10.89 -7.24 6.09
CA LYS A 132 -10.51 -6.32 5.03
C LYS A 132 -11.66 -5.39 4.61
N LYS A 133 -12.87 -5.91 4.54
CA LYS A 133 -14.07 -5.10 4.25
C LYS A 133 -14.27 -4.00 5.30
N SER A 134 -14.06 -4.30 6.57
CA SER A 134 -14.11 -3.29 7.65
C SER A 134 -13.01 -2.23 7.52
N LEU A 135 -11.86 -2.57 6.92
CA LEU A 135 -10.74 -1.65 6.65
C LEU A 135 -10.87 -0.88 5.31
N ASP A 136 -11.93 -1.14 4.53
CA ASP A 136 -12.13 -0.60 3.18
C ASP A 136 -11.02 -1.00 2.19
N ILE A 137 -10.55 -2.25 2.29
CA ILE A 137 -9.51 -2.81 1.42
C ILE A 137 -10.14 -3.88 0.50
N SER A 138 -10.19 -3.59 -0.80
CA SER A 138 -10.82 -4.47 -1.81
C SER A 138 -9.85 -5.38 -2.57
N HIS A 139 -8.54 -5.07 -2.54
CA HIS A 139 -7.53 -5.77 -3.34
C HIS A 139 -6.72 -6.79 -2.53
N GLY A 140 -5.89 -7.58 -3.23
CA GLY A 140 -5.09 -8.64 -2.63
C GLY A 140 -3.86 -8.13 -1.90
N LYS A 141 -3.34 -8.89 -0.93
CA LYS A 141 -2.17 -8.54 -0.09
C LYS A 141 -0.90 -8.21 -0.92
N LYS A 142 -0.78 -8.72 -2.14
CA LYS A 142 0.33 -8.42 -3.05
C LYS A 142 0.26 -7.02 -3.66
N GLU A 143 -0.90 -6.40 -3.62
CA GLU A 143 -1.21 -5.09 -4.22
C GLU A 143 -1.37 -4.00 -3.17
N MET A 144 -1.29 -4.36 -1.88
CA MET A 144 -1.43 -3.43 -0.77
C MET A 144 -0.23 -2.49 -0.67
N THR A 145 -0.52 -1.24 -0.34
CA THR A 145 0.48 -0.26 0.09
C THR A 145 1.05 -0.63 1.46
N THR A 146 2.17 0.00 1.84
CA THR A 146 2.76 -0.18 3.17
C THR A 146 1.74 0.11 4.28
N ARG A 147 0.97 1.20 4.13
CA ARG A 147 -0.06 1.59 5.09
C ARG A 147 -1.17 0.55 5.24
N GLU A 148 -1.67 0.03 4.14
CA GLU A 148 -2.70 -1.02 4.17
C GLU A 148 -2.17 -2.33 4.77
N LEU A 149 -0.89 -2.66 4.54
CA LEU A 149 -0.23 -3.79 5.19
C LEU A 149 -0.17 -3.59 6.71
N ASP A 150 0.15 -2.38 7.18
CA ASP A 150 0.18 -2.03 8.60
C ASP A 150 -1.22 -2.10 9.22
N GLU A 151 -2.25 -1.60 8.53
CA GLU A 151 -3.63 -1.64 8.99
C GLU A 151 -4.15 -3.09 9.14
N VAL A 152 -3.86 -3.95 8.16
CA VAL A 152 -4.21 -5.39 8.25
C VAL A 152 -3.43 -6.06 9.37
N ALA A 153 -2.12 -5.85 9.47
CA ALA A 153 -1.29 -6.45 10.51
C ALA A 153 -1.72 -5.99 11.91
N ALA A 154 -2.08 -4.71 12.08
CA ALA A 154 -2.58 -4.18 13.34
C ALA A 154 -3.92 -4.83 13.73
N SER A 155 -4.83 -5.05 12.78
CA SER A 155 -6.10 -5.71 13.05
C SER A 155 -5.93 -7.20 13.38
N GLU A 156 -5.03 -7.91 12.70
CA GLU A 156 -4.68 -9.30 12.99
C GLU A 156 -4.03 -9.44 14.38
N ALA A 157 -3.12 -8.53 14.74
CA ALA A 157 -2.48 -8.51 16.05
C ALA A 157 -3.48 -8.19 17.18
N LEU A 158 -4.39 -7.24 16.96
CA LEU A 158 -5.42 -6.88 17.93
C LEU A 158 -6.43 -8.03 18.11
N ALA A 159 -6.87 -8.66 17.01
CA ALA A 159 -7.75 -9.82 17.07
C ALA A 159 -7.13 -10.94 17.91
N LYS A 160 -5.84 -11.24 17.71
CA LYS A 160 -5.12 -12.24 18.51
C LYS A 160 -5.15 -11.94 20.01
N VAL A 161 -5.05 -10.67 20.41
CA VAL A 161 -5.10 -10.28 21.83
C VAL A 161 -6.53 -10.35 22.39
N MET A 162 -7.54 -10.11 21.54
CA MET A 162 -8.96 -10.11 21.94
C MET A 162 -9.58 -11.51 22.00
N ILE A 163 -8.98 -12.47 21.27
CA ILE A 163 -9.40 -13.88 21.32
C ILE A 163 -8.92 -14.48 22.66
N ASN A 164 -9.79 -15.13 23.37
CA ASN A 164 -9.47 -15.82 24.61
C ASN A 164 -9.70 -17.34 24.48
N ASP A 165 -9.07 -18.12 25.35
CA ASP A 165 -9.07 -19.60 25.29
C ASP A 165 -10.45 -20.24 25.46
N GLU A 166 -11.45 -19.48 25.95
CA GLU A 166 -12.81 -19.97 26.16
C GLU A 166 -13.71 -19.81 24.93
N GLN A 167 -13.28 -19.03 23.92
CA GLN A 167 -14.06 -18.75 22.71
C GLN A 167 -13.99 -19.88 21.70
N GLY A 168 -15.15 -20.38 21.31
CA GLY A 168 -15.28 -21.34 20.22
C GLY A 168 -15.30 -20.70 18.84
N PHE A 169 -15.20 -21.53 17.80
CA PHE A 169 -15.18 -21.12 16.39
C PHE A 169 -16.22 -20.03 16.01
N ASN A 170 -17.44 -20.13 16.48
CA ASN A 170 -18.54 -19.20 16.13
C ASN A 170 -18.36 -17.82 16.78
N GLU A 171 -17.56 -17.69 17.83
CA GLU A 171 -17.36 -16.46 18.60
C GLU A 171 -16.13 -15.70 18.14
N VAL A 172 -15.14 -16.40 17.58
CA VAL A 172 -13.87 -15.81 17.14
C VAL A 172 -14.03 -14.91 15.92
N ASN A 173 -14.87 -15.27 14.96
CA ASN A 173 -15.05 -14.45 13.75
C ASN A 173 -15.61 -13.04 14.05
N PRO A 174 -16.65 -12.84 14.88
CA PRO A 174 -17.06 -11.49 15.31
C PRO A 174 -15.95 -10.69 16.01
N VAL A 175 -15.12 -11.33 16.83
CA VAL A 175 -13.97 -10.68 17.48
C VAL A 175 -12.98 -10.17 16.46
N CYS A 176 -12.64 -10.96 15.46
CA CYS A 176 -11.73 -10.57 14.37
C CYS A 176 -12.28 -9.37 13.58
N VAL A 177 -13.57 -9.34 13.28
CA VAL A 177 -14.23 -8.23 12.60
C VAL A 177 -14.22 -6.98 13.48
N GLY A 178 -14.54 -7.10 14.76
CA GLY A 178 -14.50 -6.01 15.73
C GLY A 178 -13.12 -5.39 15.88
N ALA A 179 -12.05 -6.20 15.89
CA ALA A 179 -10.67 -5.73 15.88
C ALA A 179 -10.35 -4.87 14.63
N ALA A 180 -10.82 -5.28 13.47
CA ALA A 180 -10.63 -4.52 12.23
C ALA A 180 -11.42 -3.19 12.24
N GLU A 181 -12.62 -3.17 12.82
CA GLU A 181 -13.43 -1.95 12.99
C GLU A 181 -12.76 -0.95 13.92
N ILE A 182 -12.15 -1.40 15.00
CA ILE A 182 -11.38 -0.54 15.92
C ILE A 182 -10.24 0.15 15.17
N VAL A 183 -9.48 -0.59 14.38
CA VAL A 183 -8.37 -0.05 13.55
C VAL A 183 -8.91 0.94 12.52
N ALA A 184 -10.00 0.63 11.84
CA ALA A 184 -10.64 1.50 10.85
C ALA A 184 -11.13 2.83 11.48
N ASN A 185 -11.70 2.78 12.69
CA ASN A 185 -12.17 3.97 13.40
C ASN A 185 -11.00 4.85 13.88
N ALA A 186 -9.92 4.27 14.38
CA ALA A 186 -8.70 4.98 14.71
C ALA A 186 -8.08 5.70 13.49
N LYS A 187 -8.17 5.09 12.30
CA LYS A 187 -7.76 5.70 11.04
C LYS A 187 -8.58 6.94 10.71
N LYS A 188 -9.91 6.88 10.82
CA LYS A 188 -10.82 8.00 10.53
C LYS A 188 -10.53 9.20 11.44
N GLN A 189 -10.31 8.97 12.73
CA GLN A 189 -10.01 10.03 13.70
C GLN A 189 -8.68 10.75 13.38
N ARG A 190 -7.65 10.05 12.89
CA ARG A 190 -6.36 10.66 12.48
C ARG A 190 -6.44 11.49 11.20
N ILE A 191 -7.46 11.29 10.36
CA ILE A 191 -7.67 12.06 9.13
C ILE A 191 -8.42 13.36 9.42
N THR A 192 -9.22 13.39 10.48
CA THR A 192 -10.06 14.54 10.86
C THR A 192 -9.41 15.48 11.90
N ALA A 193 -8.27 15.08 12.47
CA ALA A 193 -7.45 15.90 13.38
C ALA A 193 -6.27 16.53 12.64
#